data_a8f331ad50a10d1a4805de4e39f01333
#
_entry.id   a8f331ad50a10d1a4805de4e39f01333
#
_cell.length_a   1.000
_cell.length_b   1.000
_cell.length_c   1.000
_cell.angle_alpha   90.00
_cell.angle_beta   90.00
_cell.angle_gamma   90.00
#
_symmetry.space_group_name_H-M   'P 1'
#
loop_
_entity.id
_entity.type
_entity.pdbx_description
1 polymer ?
#
loop_
_entity_poly.entity_id
_entity_poly.type
_entity_poly.pdbx_seq_one_letter_code
_entity_poly.pdbx_strand_id
1 'polypeptide(L)'
;QEFKRYEQVKKDQSYHLSEKSDEDLFDDQYVIRTCDMSLYFHGGEEGKRQFAQQLGEAMRGIGFAILTNHGVDPALYEEAEKKTAELFESTTREERMKYHAQRVGSVNQGYFPIKETTIIHPDLVEGWVFCRRAFDLDGKTGYKESDFWPRPGYEPFFRQVVIEHEKLILPLMQSILTYLGCDAHLYDKKFTRTNFGFRL
;
A
#
# COMPACT_ATOMS: atom_id res chain seq x y z
N GLN A 1 -4.47 -24.97 -9.86
CA GLN A 1 -4.98 -24.98 -8.48
C GLN A 1 -6.18 -24.07 -8.47
N GLU A 2 -7.38 -24.65 -8.32
CA GLU A 2 -8.58 -23.86 -8.10
C GLU A 2 -8.34 -22.96 -6.89
N PHE A 3 -8.56 -21.64 -7.09
CA PHE A 3 -8.77 -20.74 -5.97
C PHE A 3 -9.84 -21.36 -5.09
N LYS A 4 -9.46 -21.89 -3.93
CA LYS A 4 -10.45 -22.12 -2.90
C LYS A 4 -11.08 -20.76 -2.67
N ARG A 5 -12.31 -20.57 -3.18
CA ARG A 5 -13.15 -19.47 -2.76
C ARG A 5 -12.96 -19.38 -1.26
N TYR A 6 -12.51 -18.24 -0.79
CA TYR A 6 -12.75 -17.90 0.59
C TYR A 6 -14.26 -18.08 0.71
N GLU A 7 -14.69 -19.20 1.29
CA GLU A 7 -16.00 -19.26 1.84
C GLU A 7 -16.01 -18.12 2.83
N GLN A 8 -16.61 -17.01 2.40
CA GLN A 8 -17.05 -16.02 3.35
C GLN A 8 -17.87 -16.85 4.31
N VAL A 9 -17.30 -17.07 5.50
CA VAL A 9 -18.05 -17.57 6.63
C VAL A 9 -19.36 -16.81 6.53
N LYS A 10 -20.49 -17.52 6.38
CA LYS A 10 -21.80 -16.91 6.46
C LYS A 10 -21.82 -16.19 7.80
N LYS A 11 -21.39 -14.96 7.79
CA LYS A 11 -21.61 -14.07 8.89
C LYS A 11 -23.09 -13.82 8.82
N ASP A 12 -23.84 -14.32 9.79
CA ASP A 12 -25.20 -13.86 10.10
C ASP A 12 -25.17 -12.37 10.54
N GLN A 13 -24.32 -11.59 9.92
CA GLN A 13 -24.28 -10.14 10.06
C GLN A 13 -25.16 -9.61 8.93
N SER A 14 -26.44 -9.45 9.26
CA SER A 14 -27.26 -8.47 8.53
C SER A 14 -26.61 -7.12 8.76
N TYR A 15 -25.88 -6.61 7.75
CA TYR A 15 -25.52 -5.21 7.70
C TYR A 15 -26.85 -4.47 7.50
N HIS A 16 -27.45 -4.01 8.58
CA HIS A 16 -28.41 -2.96 8.49
C HIS A 16 -27.62 -1.71 8.11
N LEU A 17 -27.63 -1.37 6.83
CA LEU A 17 -27.44 0.01 6.45
C LEU A 17 -28.52 0.75 7.23
N SER A 18 -28.14 1.39 8.34
CA SER A 18 -29.04 2.29 9.01
C SER A 18 -29.17 3.49 8.09
N GLU A 19 -30.17 3.49 7.22
CA GLU A 19 -30.59 4.67 6.46
C GLU A 19 -31.02 5.82 7.38
N LYS A 20 -30.70 5.74 8.65
CA LYS A 20 -31.11 6.69 9.69
C LYS A 20 -29.95 7.42 10.35
N SER A 21 -28.79 7.46 9.80
CA SER A 21 -27.82 8.41 10.30
C SER A 21 -27.80 9.68 9.45
N ASP A 22 -28.91 10.41 9.48
CA ASP A 22 -28.88 11.87 9.23
C ASP A 22 -27.94 12.59 10.23
N GLU A 23 -27.28 11.84 11.11
CA GLU A 23 -26.35 12.26 12.13
C GLU A 23 -24.90 11.82 11.91
N ASP A 24 -24.58 11.09 10.86
CA ASP A 24 -23.19 11.00 10.37
C ASP A 24 -22.88 12.33 9.67
N LEU A 25 -22.92 13.37 10.49
CA LEU A 25 -22.38 14.66 10.14
C LEU A 25 -20.95 14.45 9.72
N PHE A 26 -20.73 14.63 8.44
CA PHE A 26 -19.40 14.80 7.89
C PHE A 26 -18.75 15.88 8.74
N ASP A 27 -17.74 15.50 9.55
CA ASP A 27 -17.05 16.48 10.35
C ASP A 27 -16.18 17.34 9.44
N ASP A 28 -16.74 18.43 8.93
CA ASP A 28 -16.06 19.40 8.06
C ASP A 28 -14.80 20.00 8.72
N GLN A 29 -14.64 19.78 10.03
CA GLN A 29 -13.46 20.21 10.78
C GLN A 29 -12.36 19.15 10.83
N TYR A 30 -12.60 17.98 10.27
CA TYR A 30 -11.62 16.91 10.26
C TYR A 30 -10.51 17.21 9.25
N VAL A 31 -9.37 17.62 9.74
CA VAL A 31 -8.17 17.86 8.92
C VAL A 31 -7.24 16.67 9.04
N ILE A 32 -6.89 16.04 7.91
CA ILE A 32 -5.82 15.05 7.88
C ILE A 32 -4.52 15.75 8.23
N ARG A 33 -3.89 15.34 9.33
CA ARG A 33 -2.67 15.99 9.83
C ARG A 33 -1.47 15.67 8.95
N THR A 34 -0.66 16.69 8.71
CA THR A 34 0.64 16.57 8.06
C THR A 34 1.71 16.29 9.11
N CYS A 35 2.55 15.27 8.85
CA CYS A 35 3.66 14.87 9.70
C CYS A 35 4.97 15.04 8.92
N ASP A 36 5.88 15.83 9.46
CA ASP A 36 7.15 16.18 8.82
C ASP A 36 8.24 15.15 9.17
N MET A 37 8.61 14.31 8.21
CA MET A 37 9.65 13.29 8.38
C MET A 37 11.07 13.86 8.50
N SER A 38 11.30 15.13 8.15
CA SER A 38 12.60 15.76 8.39
C SER A 38 12.98 15.78 9.88
N LEU A 39 11.98 15.82 10.76
CA LEU A 39 12.17 15.70 12.21
C LEU A 39 12.82 14.36 12.57
N TYR A 40 12.34 13.27 11.95
CA TYR A 40 12.92 11.95 12.18
C TYR A 40 14.34 11.84 11.64
N PHE A 41 14.57 12.31 10.40
CA PHE A 41 15.85 12.13 9.73
C PHE A 41 16.95 13.09 10.22
N HIS A 42 16.57 14.32 10.61
CA HIS A 42 17.53 15.36 10.88
C HIS A 42 17.42 16.00 12.27
N GLY A 43 16.35 15.71 13.01
CA GLY A 43 16.07 16.34 14.31
C GLY A 43 16.71 15.64 15.53
N GLY A 44 17.55 14.63 15.31
CA GLY A 44 18.13 13.85 16.41
C GLY A 44 17.06 13.12 17.23
N GLU A 45 17.37 12.75 18.46
CA GLU A 45 16.44 12.01 19.32
C GLU A 45 15.18 12.81 19.69
N GLU A 46 15.32 14.12 19.84
CA GLU A 46 14.18 14.98 20.11
C GLU A 46 13.26 15.07 18.90
N GLY A 47 13.79 15.27 17.68
CA GLY A 47 13.01 15.28 16.46
C GLY A 47 12.30 13.95 16.21
N LYS A 48 12.93 12.83 16.49
CA LYS A 48 12.28 11.51 16.40
C LYS A 48 11.09 11.40 17.36
N ARG A 49 11.21 11.88 18.59
CA ARG A 49 10.08 11.91 19.54
C ARG A 49 8.96 12.81 19.06
N GLN A 50 9.28 13.99 18.54
CA GLN A 50 8.29 14.92 18.01
C GLN A 50 7.54 14.33 16.79
N PHE A 51 8.26 13.71 15.87
CA PHE A 51 7.66 13.02 14.74
C PHE A 51 6.77 11.86 15.19
N ALA A 52 7.25 11.04 16.14
CA ALA A 52 6.46 9.95 16.71
C ALA A 52 5.16 10.44 17.34
N GLN A 53 5.19 11.59 18.04
CA GLN A 53 4.00 12.20 18.61
C GLN A 53 3.04 12.68 17.53
N GLN A 54 3.53 13.40 16.50
CA GLN A 54 2.70 13.87 15.40
C GLN A 54 2.01 12.72 14.66
N LEU A 55 2.77 11.68 14.29
CA LEU A 55 2.26 10.50 13.60
C LEU A 55 1.26 9.73 14.46
N GLY A 56 1.60 9.49 15.72
CA GLY A 56 0.74 8.77 16.65
C GLY A 56 -0.59 9.46 16.90
N GLU A 57 -0.59 10.79 17.08
CA GLU A 57 -1.83 11.57 17.23
C GLU A 57 -2.68 11.59 15.95
N ALA A 58 -2.04 11.69 14.77
CA ALA A 58 -2.75 11.60 13.51
C ALA A 58 -3.44 10.25 13.34
N MET A 59 -2.71 9.16 13.58
CA MET A 59 -3.22 7.80 13.47
C MET A 59 -4.28 7.47 14.54
N ARG A 60 -4.11 7.97 15.77
CA ARG A 60 -5.10 7.80 16.84
C ARG A 60 -6.40 8.57 16.56
N GLY A 61 -6.30 9.72 15.89
CA GLY A 61 -7.45 10.53 15.51
C GLY A 61 -8.30 9.85 14.46
N ILE A 62 -7.97 10.03 13.20
CA ILE A 62 -8.76 9.53 12.07
C ILE A 62 -8.12 8.31 11.36
N GLY A 63 -6.94 7.87 11.78
CA GLY A 63 -6.24 6.76 11.15
C GLY A 63 -5.50 7.12 9.85
N PHE A 64 -5.33 8.42 9.56
CA PHE A 64 -4.64 8.91 8.37
C PHE A 64 -3.61 9.98 8.74
N ALA A 65 -2.51 10.00 7.99
CA ALA A 65 -1.49 11.03 8.07
C ALA A 65 -0.95 11.34 6.67
N ILE A 66 -0.67 12.62 6.42
CA ILE A 66 0.10 13.04 5.24
C ILE A 66 1.56 13.17 5.68
N LEU A 67 2.45 12.45 4.99
CA LEU A 67 3.87 12.53 5.25
C LEU A 67 4.53 13.54 4.30
N THR A 68 5.35 14.43 4.85
CA THR A 68 6.14 15.38 4.07
C THR A 68 7.63 15.20 4.37
N ASN A 69 8.47 15.75 3.51
CA ASN A 69 9.95 15.69 3.67
C ASN A 69 10.48 14.26 3.90
N HIS A 70 9.81 13.28 3.29
CA HIS A 70 10.15 11.86 3.41
C HIS A 70 11.32 11.41 2.52
N GLY A 71 11.85 12.31 1.68
CA GLY A 71 13.04 12.07 0.86
C GLY A 71 12.79 11.30 -0.44
N VAL A 72 11.56 10.86 -0.72
CA VAL A 72 11.21 10.30 -2.03
C VAL A 72 11.02 11.44 -3.01
N ASP A 73 11.64 11.33 -4.18
CA ASP A 73 11.56 12.36 -5.23
C ASP A 73 10.10 12.51 -5.73
N PRO A 74 9.51 13.71 -5.70
CA PRO A 74 8.18 13.95 -6.24
C PRO A 74 8.02 13.52 -7.70
N ALA A 75 9.04 13.65 -8.53
CA ALA A 75 9.03 13.23 -9.92
C ALA A 75 8.77 11.72 -10.07
N LEU A 76 9.10 10.92 -9.05
CA LEU A 76 8.81 9.48 -9.03
C LEU A 76 7.29 9.22 -8.95
N TYR A 77 6.56 10.05 -8.20
CA TYR A 77 5.10 9.94 -8.11
C TYR A 77 4.40 10.36 -9.39
N GLU A 78 4.83 11.47 -9.99
CA GLU A 78 4.29 11.95 -11.27
C GLU A 78 4.47 10.91 -12.37
N GLU A 79 5.65 10.31 -12.47
CA GLU A 79 5.91 9.26 -13.45
C GLU A 79 5.17 7.96 -13.11
N ALA A 80 4.97 7.64 -11.82
CA ALA A 80 4.19 6.46 -11.41
C ALA A 80 2.71 6.62 -11.79
N GLU A 81 2.13 7.79 -11.59
CA GLU A 81 0.77 8.11 -12.02
C GLU A 81 0.63 7.98 -13.54
N LYS A 82 1.53 8.59 -14.29
CA LYS A 82 1.55 8.51 -15.75
C LYS A 82 1.66 7.07 -16.25
N LYS A 83 2.59 6.28 -15.71
CA LYS A 83 2.75 4.88 -16.09
C LYS A 83 1.54 4.03 -15.69
N THR A 84 0.90 4.35 -14.58
CA THR A 84 -0.34 3.69 -14.16
C THR A 84 -1.46 3.97 -15.15
N ALA A 85 -1.68 5.23 -15.52
CA ALA A 85 -2.66 5.60 -16.53
C ALA A 85 -2.36 4.91 -17.87
N GLU A 86 -1.11 4.98 -18.35
CA GLU A 86 -0.67 4.32 -19.58
C GLU A 86 -0.92 2.80 -19.54
N LEU A 87 -0.68 2.13 -18.41
CA LEU A 87 -0.90 0.69 -18.25
C LEU A 87 -2.37 0.32 -18.55
N PHE A 88 -3.30 1.05 -17.97
CA PHE A 88 -4.71 0.75 -18.11
C PHE A 88 -5.31 1.25 -19.45
N GLU A 89 -4.84 2.37 -19.96
CA GLU A 89 -5.30 2.93 -21.24
C GLU A 89 -4.77 2.17 -22.45
N SER A 90 -3.51 1.68 -22.39
CA SER A 90 -2.86 0.99 -23.52
C SER A 90 -3.16 -0.51 -23.60
N THR A 91 -3.92 -1.06 -22.65
CA THR A 91 -4.20 -2.50 -22.57
C THR A 91 -5.69 -2.76 -22.52
N THR A 92 -6.14 -3.82 -23.22
CA THR A 92 -7.51 -4.32 -23.09
C THR A 92 -7.68 -5.14 -21.80
N ARG A 93 -8.94 -5.33 -21.37
CA ARG A 93 -9.24 -6.23 -20.24
C ARG A 93 -8.73 -7.65 -20.50
N GLU A 94 -8.92 -8.17 -21.72
CA GLU A 94 -8.46 -9.51 -22.10
C GLU A 94 -6.94 -9.64 -22.01
N GLU A 95 -6.22 -8.60 -22.38
CA GLU A 95 -4.77 -8.55 -22.25
C GLU A 95 -4.35 -8.54 -20.79
N ARG A 96 -4.98 -7.70 -19.96
CA ARG A 96 -4.70 -7.66 -18.51
C ARG A 96 -5.03 -8.97 -17.80
N MET A 97 -6.08 -9.69 -18.22
CA MET A 97 -6.45 -10.98 -17.66
C MET A 97 -5.39 -12.08 -17.83
N LYS A 98 -4.46 -11.95 -18.77
CA LYS A 98 -3.31 -12.86 -18.88
C LYS A 98 -2.39 -12.77 -17.67
N TYR A 99 -2.42 -11.64 -16.98
CA TYR A 99 -1.63 -11.33 -15.79
C TYR A 99 -2.49 -11.40 -14.51
N HIS A 100 -3.61 -12.10 -14.56
CA HIS A 100 -4.51 -12.22 -13.42
C HIS A 100 -3.78 -12.62 -12.16
N ALA A 101 -4.07 -11.93 -11.06
CA ALA A 101 -3.34 -12.05 -9.81
C ALA A 101 -3.29 -13.50 -9.32
N GLN A 102 -2.07 -13.94 -9.04
CA GLN A 102 -1.78 -15.26 -8.49
C GLN A 102 -1.29 -15.11 -7.05
N ARG A 103 -1.64 -16.08 -6.23
CA ARG A 103 -1.16 -16.11 -4.85
C ARG A 103 0.25 -16.65 -4.80
N VAL A 104 1.19 -15.79 -4.40
CA VAL A 104 2.58 -16.17 -4.14
C VAL A 104 2.82 -16.04 -2.64
N GLY A 105 2.85 -17.18 -1.94
CA GLY A 105 2.88 -17.19 -0.47
C GLY A 105 1.59 -16.64 0.13
N SER A 106 1.68 -15.56 0.90
CA SER A 106 0.54 -14.90 1.55
C SER A 106 -0.06 -13.75 0.74
N VAL A 107 0.54 -13.37 -0.39
CA VAL A 107 0.19 -12.17 -1.15
C VAL A 107 -0.28 -12.54 -2.55
N ASN A 108 -1.37 -11.93 -3.00
CA ASN A 108 -1.78 -11.96 -4.39
C ASN A 108 -0.98 -10.92 -5.16
N GLN A 109 -0.44 -11.30 -6.33
CA GLN A 109 0.36 -10.43 -7.17
C GLN A 109 -0.11 -10.53 -8.60
N GLY A 110 -0.27 -9.41 -9.28
CA GLY A 110 -0.76 -9.29 -10.65
C GLY A 110 -1.98 -8.40 -10.76
N TYR A 111 -2.66 -8.50 -11.88
CA TYR A 111 -3.87 -7.77 -12.18
C TYR A 111 -5.07 -8.33 -11.41
N PHE A 112 -5.87 -7.50 -10.79
CA PHE A 112 -7.17 -7.86 -10.26
C PHE A 112 -8.26 -7.05 -10.97
N PRO A 113 -9.24 -7.76 -11.58
CA PRO A 113 -10.32 -7.11 -12.30
C PRO A 113 -11.40 -6.58 -11.36
N ILE A 114 -12.23 -5.69 -11.90
CA ILE A 114 -13.49 -5.32 -11.26
C ILE A 114 -14.29 -6.61 -10.96
N LYS A 115 -14.68 -6.77 -9.71
CA LYS A 115 -15.54 -7.88 -9.27
C LYS A 115 -17.00 -7.46 -9.36
N GLU A 116 -17.67 -7.90 -10.40
CA GLU A 116 -19.09 -7.63 -10.60
C GLU A 116 -20.01 -8.43 -9.66
N THR A 117 -19.45 -9.38 -8.91
CA THR A 117 -20.19 -10.34 -8.10
C THR A 117 -19.75 -10.36 -6.64
N THR A 118 -19.87 -9.24 -5.96
CA THR A 118 -19.91 -9.27 -4.51
C THR A 118 -21.37 -9.28 -4.04
N ILE A 119 -21.64 -10.00 -2.95
CA ILE A 119 -23.02 -10.21 -2.45
C ILE A 119 -23.68 -8.88 -2.03
N ILE A 120 -22.91 -7.83 -1.79
CA ILE A 120 -23.40 -6.55 -1.27
C ILE A 120 -23.27 -5.42 -2.29
N HIS A 121 -22.07 -5.23 -2.84
CA HIS A 121 -21.81 -4.21 -3.87
C HIS A 121 -20.71 -4.69 -4.83
N PRO A 122 -20.80 -4.38 -6.14
CA PRO A 122 -19.71 -4.62 -7.05
C PRO A 122 -18.49 -3.80 -6.60
N ASP A 123 -17.33 -4.44 -6.54
CA ASP A 123 -16.07 -3.74 -6.36
C ASP A 123 -15.69 -3.11 -7.70
N LEU A 124 -15.93 -1.82 -7.83
CA LEU A 124 -15.71 -1.06 -9.07
C LEU A 124 -14.23 -0.70 -9.28
N VAL A 125 -13.35 -1.25 -8.48
CA VAL A 125 -11.91 -1.00 -8.56
C VAL A 125 -11.22 -2.14 -9.26
N GLU A 126 -10.44 -1.83 -10.28
CA GLU A 126 -9.43 -2.71 -10.84
C GLU A 126 -8.03 -2.19 -10.51
N GLY A 127 -7.02 -3.03 -10.59
CA GLY A 127 -5.67 -2.59 -10.27
C GLY A 127 -4.62 -3.65 -10.49
N TRP A 128 -3.39 -3.29 -10.15
CA TRP A 128 -2.22 -4.14 -10.22
C TRP A 128 -1.54 -4.20 -8.87
N VAL A 129 -1.43 -5.39 -8.29
CA VAL A 129 -0.77 -5.60 -6.99
C VAL A 129 0.57 -6.26 -7.19
N PHE A 130 1.58 -5.71 -6.57
CA PHE A 130 2.92 -6.26 -6.57
C PHE A 130 3.60 -6.03 -5.22
N CYS A 131 4.61 -6.81 -4.95
CA CYS A 131 5.45 -6.66 -3.77
C CYS A 131 6.91 -6.95 -4.14
N ARG A 132 7.80 -6.80 -3.17
CA ARG A 132 9.24 -7.04 -3.34
C ARG A 132 9.56 -8.33 -4.09
N ARG A 133 8.80 -9.40 -3.86
CA ARG A 133 9.03 -10.70 -4.51
C ARG A 133 8.72 -10.69 -6.01
N ALA A 134 7.82 -9.80 -6.47
CA ALA A 134 7.51 -9.67 -7.89
C ALA A 134 8.70 -9.19 -8.72
N PHE A 135 9.70 -8.59 -8.09
CA PHE A 135 10.84 -7.98 -8.76
C PHE A 135 12.14 -8.75 -8.57
N ASP A 136 12.11 -9.91 -7.88
CA ASP A 136 13.32 -10.66 -7.58
C ASP A 136 14.48 -9.77 -7.11
N LEU A 137 14.21 -8.88 -6.15
CA LEU A 137 15.22 -7.95 -5.64
C LEU A 137 16.48 -8.66 -5.09
N ASP A 138 16.38 -9.94 -4.82
CA ASP A 138 17.48 -10.78 -4.35
C ASP A 138 18.22 -11.49 -5.52
N GLY A 139 17.77 -11.35 -6.77
CA GLY A 139 18.42 -11.91 -7.96
C GLY A 139 18.40 -13.44 -8.07
N LYS A 140 17.39 -14.10 -7.46
CA LYS A 140 17.39 -15.57 -7.29
C LYS A 140 16.39 -16.33 -8.15
N THR A 141 15.43 -15.67 -8.80
CA THR A 141 14.26 -16.34 -9.36
C THR A 141 14.22 -16.35 -10.89
N GLY A 142 15.13 -15.70 -11.58
CA GLY A 142 15.14 -15.64 -13.05
C GLY A 142 13.86 -15.01 -13.63
N TYR A 143 13.26 -14.08 -12.91
CA TYR A 143 12.04 -13.37 -13.23
C TYR A 143 12.18 -12.62 -14.57
N LYS A 144 11.19 -12.80 -15.43
CA LYS A 144 11.10 -12.05 -16.68
C LYS A 144 10.02 -11.00 -16.57
N GLU A 145 10.33 -9.78 -16.96
CA GLU A 145 9.38 -8.67 -16.97
C GLU A 145 8.06 -9.04 -17.65
N SER A 146 8.15 -9.72 -18.79
CA SER A 146 6.99 -10.15 -19.59
C SER A 146 6.05 -11.14 -18.88
N ASP A 147 6.50 -11.77 -17.80
CA ASP A 147 5.68 -12.71 -17.04
C ASP A 147 4.72 -11.98 -16.08
N PHE A 148 4.96 -10.70 -15.85
CA PHE A 148 4.22 -9.89 -14.91
C PHE A 148 3.70 -8.57 -15.46
N TRP A 149 4.39 -7.97 -16.43
CA TRP A 149 4.02 -6.69 -17.01
C TRP A 149 3.69 -6.81 -18.49
N PRO A 150 2.61 -6.18 -18.98
CA PRO A 150 2.18 -6.28 -20.37
C PRO A 150 3.04 -5.44 -21.33
N ARG A 151 3.86 -4.54 -20.79
CA ARG A 151 4.74 -3.66 -21.57
C ARG A 151 6.14 -3.63 -20.97
N PRO A 152 7.18 -3.44 -21.78
CA PRO A 152 8.55 -3.30 -21.28
C PRO A 152 8.77 -1.97 -20.56
N GLY A 153 9.71 -1.94 -19.62
CA GLY A 153 10.10 -0.75 -18.88
C GLY A 153 9.30 -0.47 -17.62
N TYR A 154 8.26 -1.25 -17.32
CA TYR A 154 7.50 -1.15 -16.08
C TYR A 154 8.27 -1.72 -14.89
N GLU A 155 8.92 -2.86 -15.09
CA GLU A 155 9.65 -3.55 -14.03
C GLU A 155 10.76 -2.69 -13.42
N PRO A 156 11.72 -2.15 -14.17
CA PRO A 156 12.79 -1.35 -13.58
C PRO A 156 12.26 -0.08 -12.88
N PHE A 157 11.21 0.52 -13.42
CA PHE A 157 10.61 1.70 -12.83
C PHE A 157 9.89 1.39 -11.51
N PHE A 158 8.96 0.43 -11.48
CA PHE A 158 8.23 0.10 -10.26
C PHE A 158 9.11 -0.59 -9.21
N ARG A 159 10.19 -1.25 -9.62
CA ARG A 159 11.26 -1.68 -8.72
C ARG A 159 11.83 -0.50 -7.95
N GLN A 160 12.14 0.60 -8.64
CA GLN A 160 12.64 1.81 -8.00
C GLN A 160 11.61 2.40 -7.03
N VAL A 161 10.34 2.46 -7.44
CA VAL A 161 9.24 2.91 -6.54
C VAL A 161 9.21 2.08 -5.26
N VAL A 162 9.27 0.75 -5.37
CA VAL A 162 9.30 -0.15 -4.20
C VAL A 162 10.50 0.13 -3.31
N ILE A 163 11.70 0.25 -3.88
CA ILE A 163 12.94 0.49 -3.12
C ILE A 163 12.87 1.82 -2.35
N GLU A 164 12.38 2.88 -2.99
CA GLU A 164 12.27 4.18 -2.33
C GLU A 164 11.27 4.16 -1.16
N HIS A 165 10.15 3.48 -1.33
CA HIS A 165 9.15 3.38 -0.25
C HIS A 165 9.55 2.42 0.88
N GLU A 166 10.36 1.38 0.58
CA GLU A 166 10.90 0.51 1.64
C GLU A 166 11.69 1.27 2.68
N LYS A 167 12.36 2.35 2.28
CA LYS A 167 13.15 3.21 3.21
C LYS A 167 12.29 3.87 4.29
N LEU A 168 10.98 4.03 4.04
CA LEU A 168 10.06 4.69 4.96
C LEU A 168 9.49 3.73 6.02
N ILE A 169 9.49 2.43 5.76
CA ILE A 169 8.83 1.45 6.61
C ILE A 169 9.42 1.43 8.02
N LEU A 170 10.73 1.34 8.12
CA LEU A 170 11.41 1.27 9.41
C LEU A 170 11.23 2.55 10.24
N PRO A 171 11.48 3.75 9.69
CA PRO A 171 11.21 5.01 10.39
C PRO A 171 9.77 5.13 10.91
N LEU A 172 8.79 4.76 10.10
CA LEU A 172 7.39 4.81 10.50
C LEU A 172 7.08 3.82 11.63
N MET A 173 7.56 2.58 11.51
CA MET A 173 7.35 1.57 12.54
C MET A 173 8.01 1.96 13.87
N GLN A 174 9.25 2.46 13.85
CA GLN A 174 9.95 2.92 15.04
C GLN A 174 9.20 4.09 15.69
N SER A 175 8.67 5.00 14.90
CA SER A 175 7.87 6.12 15.40
C SER A 175 6.56 5.65 16.05
N ILE A 176 5.87 4.69 15.45
CA ILE A 176 4.64 4.10 16.01
C ILE A 176 4.96 3.42 17.35
N LEU A 177 6.02 2.61 17.41
CA LEU A 177 6.43 1.93 18.64
C LEU A 177 6.81 2.94 19.73
N THR A 178 7.54 4.00 19.39
CA THR A 178 7.89 5.09 20.31
C THR A 178 6.64 5.75 20.89
N TYR A 179 5.65 6.08 20.05
CA TYR A 179 4.38 6.67 20.49
C TYR A 179 3.61 5.75 21.44
N LEU A 180 3.64 4.44 21.19
CA LEU A 180 3.01 3.43 22.04
C LEU A 180 3.77 3.13 23.33
N GLY A 181 4.91 3.78 23.57
CA GLY A 181 5.77 3.52 24.74
C GLY A 181 6.53 2.18 24.69
N CYS A 182 6.64 1.60 23.49
CA CYS A 182 7.38 0.36 23.27
C CYS A 182 8.84 0.65 22.88
N ASP A 183 9.69 -0.40 22.93
CA ASP A 183 11.02 -0.30 22.34
C ASP A 183 10.90 -0.03 20.83
N ALA A 184 11.44 1.10 20.39
CA ALA A 184 11.41 1.52 18.99
C ALA A 184 12.02 0.47 18.05
N HIS A 185 13.01 -0.30 18.52
CA HIS A 185 13.77 -1.27 17.74
C HIS A 185 13.21 -2.71 17.78
N LEU A 186 12.07 -2.92 18.45
CA LEU A 186 11.46 -4.24 18.66
C LEU A 186 11.30 -5.05 17.36
N TYR A 187 11.02 -4.38 16.26
CA TYR A 187 10.74 -5.03 14.97
C TYR A 187 11.85 -4.86 13.92
N ASP A 188 12.94 -4.17 14.20
CA ASP A 188 14.01 -3.89 13.23
C ASP A 188 14.46 -5.14 12.48
N LYS A 189 14.71 -6.23 13.21
CA LYS A 189 15.13 -7.51 12.61
C LYS A 189 14.07 -8.18 11.75
N LYS A 190 12.80 -7.85 11.94
CA LYS A 190 11.68 -8.41 11.17
C LYS A 190 11.42 -7.64 9.87
N PHE A 191 11.82 -6.38 9.80
CA PHE A 191 11.62 -5.52 8.63
C PHE A 191 12.76 -5.55 7.61
N THR A 192 13.81 -6.33 7.83
CA THR A 192 14.93 -6.46 6.89
C THR A 192 14.55 -7.11 5.55
N ARG A 193 13.40 -7.78 5.50
CA ARG A 193 12.85 -8.43 4.29
C ARG A 193 11.34 -8.26 4.23
N THR A 194 10.89 -7.02 4.35
CA THR A 194 9.46 -6.70 4.32
C THR A 194 8.84 -7.11 2.99
N ASN A 195 7.69 -7.73 3.09
CA ASN A 195 6.87 -8.10 1.95
C ASN A 195 5.60 -7.25 1.99
N PHE A 196 5.75 -5.94 1.78
CA PHE A 196 4.61 -5.05 1.65
C PHE A 196 4.03 -5.13 0.25
N GLY A 197 2.74 -4.90 0.13
CA GLY A 197 2.06 -4.83 -1.16
C GLY A 197 2.00 -3.40 -1.65
N PHE A 198 2.32 -3.21 -2.92
CA PHE A 198 2.04 -2.00 -3.68
C PHE A 198 0.82 -2.24 -4.55
N ARG A 199 -0.01 -1.21 -4.71
CA ARG A 199 -1.21 -1.29 -5.54
C ARG A 199 -1.29 -0.06 -6.44
N LEU A 200 -1.42 -0.30 -7.74
CA LEU A 200 -1.75 0.69 -8.75
C LEU A 200 -3.24 0.68 -9.02
#